data_24657abd78d9b5b2d1b83f84898dd748
#
_entry.id   24657abd78d9b5b2d1b83f84898dd748
#
_cell.length_a   1.000
_cell.length_b   1.000
_cell.length_c   1.000
_cell.angle_alpha   90.00
_cell.angle_beta   90.00
_cell.angle_gamma   90.00
#
_symmetry.space_group_name_H-M   'P 1'
#
loop_
_entity.id
_entity.type
_entity.pdbx_description
1 polymer ?
#
loop_
_entity_poly.entity_id
_entity_poly.type
_entity_poly.pdbx_seq_one_letter_code
_entity_poly.pdbx_strand_id
1 'polypeptide(L)'
;QDFKYRISDARKIARTLSAFANTAGGKLLVGVRDNGSIAGVKDEDDIYMLESASEVFLKPALKLEVWAHEIDGKTVWEIAISEGKEKPYQVDEIDGLKAYYRDGDQNFVANAVLKEVWKQDRLKESKHPVAFTDKEQRLIQYLKDYDDVSVSKAAKVMQLHRSKTIEILARLVRWEVINWTHDTQEGFKYRL
;
A
#
# COMPACT_ATOMS: atom_id res chain seq x y z
N GLN A 1 -7.91 4.20 -10.17
CA GLN A 1 -9.35 4.37 -10.09
C GLN A 1 -9.99 3.05 -9.65
N ASP A 2 -11.07 3.13 -8.84
CA ASP A 2 -11.85 1.97 -8.38
C ASP A 2 -13.35 2.29 -8.42
N PHE A 3 -14.19 1.33 -8.80
CA PHE A 3 -15.65 1.50 -8.86
C PHE A 3 -16.34 0.72 -7.75
N LYS A 4 -17.37 1.33 -7.16
CA LYS A 4 -18.24 0.67 -6.20
C LYS A 4 -19.70 0.98 -6.50
N TYR A 5 -20.47 -0.05 -6.73
CA TYR A 5 -21.94 0.09 -6.91
C TYR A 5 -22.56 0.69 -5.65
N ARG A 6 -22.16 0.21 -4.47
CA ARG A 6 -22.51 0.71 -3.14
C ARG A 6 -21.43 0.32 -2.12
N ILE A 7 -21.44 0.95 -0.96
CA ILE A 7 -20.56 0.60 0.15
C ILE A 7 -21.34 -0.23 1.17
N SER A 8 -21.03 -1.51 1.27
CA SER A 8 -21.68 -2.45 2.20
C SER A 8 -20.76 -2.91 3.33
N ASP A 9 -19.48 -2.52 3.31
CA ASP A 9 -18.47 -2.96 4.28
C ASP A 9 -17.38 -1.89 4.38
N ALA A 10 -17.37 -1.17 5.50
CA ALA A 10 -16.41 -0.09 5.76
C ALA A 10 -14.95 -0.58 5.78
N ARG A 11 -14.68 -1.81 6.28
CA ARG A 11 -13.30 -2.35 6.25
C ARG A 11 -12.81 -2.62 4.82
N LYS A 12 -13.68 -3.11 3.93
CA LYS A 12 -13.30 -3.29 2.51
C LYS A 12 -12.93 -1.95 1.87
N ILE A 13 -13.68 -0.89 2.18
CA ILE A 13 -13.34 0.45 1.70
C ILE A 13 -12.05 0.94 2.36
N ALA A 14 -11.85 0.75 3.66
CA ALA A 14 -10.61 1.10 4.34
C ALA A 14 -9.37 0.45 3.69
N ARG A 15 -9.48 -0.80 3.18
CA ARG A 15 -8.41 -1.45 2.40
C ARG A 15 -8.08 -0.68 1.12
N THR A 16 -9.10 -0.23 0.39
CA THR A 16 -8.92 0.59 -0.83
C THR A 16 -8.30 1.94 -0.49
N LEU A 17 -8.79 2.62 0.57
CA LEU A 17 -8.22 3.88 1.04
C LEU A 17 -6.75 3.71 1.46
N SER A 18 -6.45 2.66 2.23
CA SER A 18 -5.08 2.30 2.61
C SER A 18 -4.18 2.09 1.38
N ALA A 19 -4.65 1.30 0.41
CA ALA A 19 -3.89 1.00 -0.79
C ALA A 19 -3.59 2.26 -1.61
N PHE A 20 -4.57 3.13 -1.81
CA PHE A 20 -4.37 4.40 -2.51
C PHE A 20 -3.44 5.34 -1.74
N ALA A 21 -3.67 5.55 -0.44
CA ALA A 21 -2.85 6.45 0.38
C ALA A 21 -1.40 5.97 0.50
N ASN A 22 -1.16 4.68 0.52
CA ASN A 22 0.18 4.10 0.59
C ASN A 22 0.91 4.05 -0.76
N THR A 23 0.19 4.24 -1.88
CA THR A 23 0.78 4.21 -3.23
C THR A 23 0.78 5.62 -3.82
N ALA A 24 0.22 5.81 -4.97
CA ALA A 24 0.22 7.08 -5.71
C ALA A 24 -1.11 7.86 -5.58
N GLY A 25 -1.92 7.53 -4.59
CA GLY A 25 -3.28 8.04 -4.50
C GLY A 25 -4.23 7.36 -5.49
N GLY A 26 -5.42 7.91 -5.65
CA GLY A 26 -6.41 7.40 -6.59
C GLY A 26 -7.78 8.02 -6.42
N LYS A 27 -8.74 7.51 -7.20
CA LYS A 27 -10.14 7.91 -7.15
C LYS A 27 -11.03 6.70 -6.93
N LEU A 28 -11.95 6.84 -5.99
CA LEU A 28 -13.03 5.89 -5.76
C LEU A 28 -14.34 6.51 -6.25
N LEU A 29 -15.06 5.82 -7.12
CA LEU A 29 -16.37 6.25 -7.62
C LEU A 29 -17.46 5.35 -7.02
N VAL A 30 -18.38 5.94 -6.26
CA VAL A 30 -19.52 5.25 -5.65
C VAL A 30 -20.78 5.54 -6.44
N GLY A 31 -21.61 4.53 -6.68
CA GLY A 31 -22.76 4.60 -7.57
C GLY A 31 -22.46 4.14 -9.00
N VAL A 32 -21.27 3.55 -9.23
CA VAL A 32 -20.82 3.03 -10.52
C VAL A 32 -20.56 1.52 -10.40
N ARG A 33 -21.05 0.73 -11.36
CA ARG A 33 -20.78 -0.71 -11.44
C ARG A 33 -19.40 -0.98 -12.05
N ASP A 34 -18.89 -2.18 -11.85
CA ASP A 34 -17.56 -2.60 -12.36
C ASP A 34 -17.44 -2.49 -13.90
N ASN A 35 -18.54 -2.60 -14.62
CA ASN A 35 -18.60 -2.39 -16.07
C ASN A 35 -18.66 -0.91 -16.50
N GLY A 36 -18.56 0.02 -15.55
CA GLY A 36 -18.62 1.46 -15.77
C GLY A 36 -20.05 2.04 -15.90
N SER A 37 -21.11 1.22 -15.83
CA SER A 37 -22.48 1.74 -15.93
C SER A 37 -22.90 2.47 -14.65
N ILE A 38 -23.55 3.62 -14.82
CA ILE A 38 -24.01 4.48 -13.72
C ILE A 38 -25.28 3.90 -13.11
N ALA A 39 -25.19 3.56 -11.83
CA ALA A 39 -26.33 3.10 -11.04
C ALA A 39 -26.92 4.21 -10.18
N GLY A 40 -26.09 5.15 -9.75
CA GLY A 40 -26.36 6.18 -8.78
C GLY A 40 -26.29 5.68 -7.33
N VAL A 41 -25.92 6.56 -6.43
CA VAL A 41 -25.99 6.34 -4.99
C VAL A 41 -27.47 6.34 -4.58
N LYS A 42 -27.89 5.37 -3.78
CA LYS A 42 -29.29 5.19 -3.39
C LYS A 42 -29.56 5.54 -1.96
N ASP A 43 -28.53 5.54 -1.12
CA ASP A 43 -28.66 5.61 0.32
C ASP A 43 -27.56 6.50 0.91
N GLU A 44 -27.94 7.33 1.88
CA GLU A 44 -27.00 8.12 2.66
C GLU A 44 -26.13 7.25 3.57
N ASP A 45 -26.51 6.01 3.82
CA ASP A 45 -25.72 5.05 4.59
C ASP A 45 -24.34 4.81 3.97
N ASP A 46 -24.21 4.94 2.64
CA ASP A 46 -22.92 4.83 1.94
C ASP A 46 -21.91 5.88 2.43
N ILE A 47 -22.36 7.11 2.81
CA ILE A 47 -21.46 8.15 3.32
C ILE A 47 -20.94 7.79 4.72
N TYR A 48 -21.82 7.28 5.59
CA TYR A 48 -21.43 6.86 6.95
C TYR A 48 -20.42 5.70 6.91
N MET A 49 -20.61 4.78 5.96
CA MET A 49 -19.64 3.69 5.75
C MET A 49 -18.29 4.21 5.27
N LEU A 50 -18.29 5.23 4.41
CA LEU A 50 -17.06 5.87 3.92
C LEU A 50 -16.33 6.62 5.04
N GLU A 51 -17.05 7.40 5.85
CA GLU A 51 -16.50 8.10 7.01
C GLU A 51 -15.95 7.09 8.03
N SER A 52 -16.72 6.06 8.34
CA SER A 52 -16.26 4.98 9.22
C SER A 52 -14.99 4.30 8.68
N ALA A 53 -14.89 4.07 7.37
CA ALA A 53 -13.71 3.49 6.75
C ALA A 53 -12.47 4.35 6.96
N SER A 54 -12.59 5.68 6.83
CA SER A 54 -11.48 6.62 6.91
C SER A 54 -11.08 7.01 8.33
N GLU A 55 -12.04 7.08 9.26
CA GLU A 55 -11.81 7.61 10.60
C GLU A 55 -11.67 6.51 11.66
N VAL A 56 -12.46 5.43 11.53
CA VAL A 56 -12.48 4.34 12.53
C VAL A 56 -11.53 3.22 12.15
N PHE A 57 -11.62 2.75 10.91
CA PHE A 57 -10.87 1.56 10.47
C PHE A 57 -9.49 1.86 9.90
N LEU A 58 -9.20 3.11 9.49
CA LEU A 58 -7.90 3.48 8.93
C LEU A 58 -7.03 4.19 9.99
N LYS A 59 -5.77 3.81 10.08
CA LYS A 59 -4.79 4.39 11.02
C LYS A 59 -3.46 4.68 10.30
N PRO A 60 -3.01 5.97 10.31
CA PRO A 60 -3.75 7.13 10.77
C PRO A 60 -5.03 7.37 9.96
N ALA A 61 -5.97 8.14 10.50
CA ALA A 61 -7.17 8.53 9.79
C ALA A 61 -6.83 9.35 8.53
N LEU A 62 -7.66 9.26 7.51
CA LEU A 62 -7.43 9.94 6.24
C LEU A 62 -8.57 10.93 5.98
N LYS A 63 -8.23 12.20 5.78
CA LYS A 63 -9.20 13.19 5.35
C LYS A 63 -9.56 12.93 3.88
N LEU A 64 -10.84 12.74 3.62
CA LEU A 64 -11.37 12.48 2.29
C LEU A 64 -11.92 13.77 1.67
N GLU A 65 -11.76 13.90 0.37
CA GLU A 65 -12.42 14.93 -0.44
C GLU A 65 -13.47 14.22 -1.30
N VAL A 66 -14.74 14.61 -1.10
CA VAL A 66 -15.90 13.96 -1.74
C VAL A 66 -16.64 14.98 -2.59
N TRP A 67 -16.90 14.66 -3.83
CA TRP A 67 -17.72 15.44 -4.75
C TRP A 67 -18.89 14.61 -5.26
N ALA A 68 -20.07 15.25 -5.29
CA ALA A 68 -21.26 14.68 -5.90
C ALA A 68 -21.40 15.17 -7.35
N HIS A 69 -21.58 14.22 -8.26
CA HIS A 69 -21.83 14.48 -9.69
C HIS A 69 -23.22 13.96 -10.07
N GLU A 70 -24.01 14.82 -10.73
CA GLU A 70 -25.29 14.42 -11.29
C GLU A 70 -25.12 14.00 -12.75
N ILE A 71 -25.44 12.75 -13.08
CA ILE A 71 -25.32 12.17 -14.41
C ILE A 71 -26.60 11.43 -14.75
N ASP A 72 -27.35 11.89 -15.73
CA ASP A 72 -28.64 11.32 -16.17
C ASP A 72 -29.64 11.16 -15.01
N GLY A 73 -29.72 12.17 -14.13
CA GLY A 73 -30.59 12.19 -12.96
C GLY A 73 -30.19 11.21 -11.85
N LYS A 74 -28.95 10.77 -11.84
CA LYS A 74 -28.36 9.89 -10.81
C LYS A 74 -27.14 10.54 -10.20
N THR A 75 -27.02 10.48 -8.88
CA THR A 75 -25.86 10.99 -8.15
C THR A 75 -24.75 9.93 -8.13
N VAL A 76 -23.52 10.32 -8.48
CA VAL A 76 -22.29 9.55 -8.32
C VAL A 76 -21.37 10.32 -7.40
N TRP A 77 -20.81 9.67 -6.40
CA TRP A 77 -19.77 10.29 -5.56
C TRP A 77 -18.39 9.95 -6.10
N GLU A 78 -17.59 10.99 -6.28
CA GLU A 78 -16.16 10.90 -6.52
C GLU A 78 -15.41 11.21 -5.23
N ILE A 79 -14.61 10.26 -4.78
CA ILE A 79 -13.74 10.41 -3.63
C ILE A 79 -12.30 10.41 -4.13
N ALA A 80 -11.60 11.54 -3.99
CA ALA A 80 -10.18 11.61 -4.30
C ALA A 80 -9.35 11.29 -3.06
N ILE A 81 -8.41 10.41 -3.22
CA ILE A 81 -7.46 10.00 -2.22
C ILE A 81 -6.07 10.42 -2.71
N SER A 82 -5.46 11.40 -2.04
CA SER A 82 -4.08 11.77 -2.32
C SER A 82 -3.10 10.73 -1.76
N GLU A 83 -1.90 10.70 -2.31
CA GLU A 83 -0.80 9.97 -1.70
C GLU A 83 -0.56 10.48 -0.28
N GLY A 84 -0.60 9.58 0.69
CA GLY A 84 -0.52 9.91 2.09
C GLY A 84 0.91 10.26 2.53
N LYS A 85 1.03 11.24 3.42
CA LYS A 85 2.33 11.71 3.97
C LYS A 85 2.76 10.93 5.22
N GLU A 86 1.81 10.25 5.88
CA GLU A 86 2.05 9.57 7.17
C GLU A 86 2.09 8.04 7.04
N LYS A 87 2.57 7.56 5.88
CA LYS A 87 2.67 6.10 5.62
C LYS A 87 3.43 5.37 6.74
N PRO A 88 3.05 4.12 7.03
CA PRO A 88 1.97 3.33 6.43
C PRO A 88 0.58 3.67 6.98
N TYR A 89 -0.40 3.82 6.12
CA TYR A 89 -1.82 3.82 6.48
C TYR A 89 -2.28 2.36 6.62
N GLN A 90 -2.76 2.00 7.79
CA GLN A 90 -3.08 0.62 8.14
C GLN A 90 -4.56 0.46 8.46
N VAL A 91 -5.14 -0.64 8.04
CA VAL A 91 -6.53 -1.00 8.37
C VAL A 91 -6.55 -1.82 9.64
N ASP A 92 -7.48 -1.51 10.52
CA ASP A 92 -7.77 -2.27 11.74
C ASP A 92 -8.61 -3.50 11.37
N GLU A 93 -7.89 -4.59 11.06
CA GLU A 93 -8.47 -5.88 10.71
C GLU A 93 -8.73 -6.70 11.99
N ILE A 94 -9.52 -7.77 11.86
CA ILE A 94 -9.85 -8.66 12.99
C ILE A 94 -8.58 -9.30 13.59
N ASP A 95 -7.59 -9.56 12.74
CA ASP A 95 -6.31 -10.21 13.11
C ASP A 95 -5.14 -9.20 13.23
N GLY A 96 -5.45 -7.90 13.40
CA GLY A 96 -4.49 -6.84 13.66
C GLY A 96 -4.31 -5.87 12.49
N LEU A 97 -3.39 -4.92 12.65
CA LEU A 97 -3.17 -3.84 11.69
C LEU A 97 -2.48 -4.33 10.42
N LYS A 98 -3.11 -4.10 9.26
CA LYS A 98 -2.57 -4.41 7.94
C LYS A 98 -2.51 -3.18 7.05
N ALA A 99 -1.35 -2.95 6.44
CA ALA A 99 -1.21 -1.95 5.38
C ALA A 99 -1.44 -2.60 4.03
N TYR A 100 -2.06 -1.87 3.13
CA TYR A 100 -2.30 -2.31 1.76
C TYR A 100 -1.58 -1.38 0.78
N TYR A 101 -1.20 -1.92 -0.39
CA TYR A 101 -0.70 -1.16 -1.52
C TYR A 101 -1.47 -1.55 -2.78
N ARG A 102 -1.48 -0.64 -3.75
CA ARG A 102 -2.16 -0.82 -5.03
C ARG A 102 -1.15 -1.26 -6.09
N ASP A 103 -1.49 -2.32 -6.82
CA ASP A 103 -0.79 -2.75 -8.03
C ASP A 103 -1.83 -3.03 -9.10
N GLY A 104 -1.78 -2.26 -10.20
CA GLY A 104 -2.82 -2.27 -11.22
C GLY A 104 -4.21 -1.92 -10.64
N ASP A 105 -5.13 -2.86 -10.76
CA ASP A 105 -6.51 -2.76 -10.27
C ASP A 105 -6.74 -3.49 -8.93
N GLN A 106 -5.71 -4.06 -8.32
CA GLN A 106 -5.82 -4.88 -7.12
C GLN A 106 -5.12 -4.26 -5.90
N ASN A 107 -5.65 -4.61 -4.72
CA ASN A 107 -5.07 -4.23 -3.43
C ASN A 107 -4.40 -5.45 -2.80
N PHE A 108 -3.12 -5.32 -2.46
CA PHE A 108 -2.31 -6.36 -1.83
C PHE A 108 -1.87 -5.95 -0.44
N VAL A 109 -1.69 -6.92 0.45
CA VAL A 109 -1.14 -6.68 1.78
C VAL A 109 0.36 -6.40 1.65
N ALA A 110 0.79 -5.26 2.20
CA ALA A 110 2.19 -4.88 2.25
C ALA A 110 2.97 -5.77 3.22
N ASN A 111 4.14 -6.23 2.79
CA ASN A 111 5.03 -6.99 3.66
C ASN A 111 5.80 -6.09 4.64
N ALA A 112 6.60 -6.72 5.50
CA ALA A 112 7.35 -6.00 6.53
C ALA A 112 8.40 -5.04 5.94
N VAL A 113 9.01 -5.38 4.80
CA VAL A 113 10.01 -4.52 4.14
C VAL A 113 9.36 -3.27 3.57
N LEU A 114 8.22 -3.41 2.88
CA LEU A 114 7.51 -2.25 2.31
C LEU A 114 7.00 -1.31 3.43
N LYS A 115 6.50 -1.86 4.53
CA LYS A 115 6.13 -1.05 5.70
C LYS A 115 7.33 -0.32 6.31
N GLU A 116 8.49 -0.95 6.34
CA GLU A 116 9.73 -0.33 6.85
C GLU A 116 10.25 0.75 5.88
N VAL A 117 10.12 0.57 4.54
CA VAL A 117 10.39 1.62 3.54
C VAL A 117 9.60 2.88 3.88
N TRP A 118 8.30 2.78 4.02
CA TRP A 118 7.44 3.94 4.34
C TRP A 118 7.78 4.59 5.68
N LYS A 119 8.14 3.79 6.68
CA LYS A 119 8.56 4.30 7.99
C LYS A 119 9.87 5.10 7.88
N GLN A 120 10.87 4.58 7.18
CA GLN A 120 12.15 5.27 6.96
C GLN A 120 11.97 6.54 6.12
N ASP A 121 11.05 6.56 5.13
CA ASP A 121 10.70 7.77 4.37
C ASP A 121 10.07 8.83 5.25
N ARG A 122 9.14 8.44 6.12
CA ARG A 122 8.50 9.36 7.07
C ARG A 122 9.51 9.97 8.04
N LEU A 123 10.47 9.19 8.50
CA LEU A 123 11.55 9.64 9.40
C LEU A 123 12.62 10.47 8.67
N LYS A 124 12.47 10.67 7.35
CA LYS A 124 13.41 11.42 6.51
C LYS A 124 14.86 10.92 6.63
N GLU A 125 15.03 9.61 6.81
CA GLU A 125 16.36 9.01 6.82
C GLU A 125 17.07 9.28 5.48
N SER A 126 18.41 9.30 5.51
CA SER A 126 19.22 9.57 4.31
C SER A 126 18.83 8.65 3.14
N LYS A 127 18.64 9.25 1.96
CA LYS A 127 18.38 8.53 0.70
C LYS A 127 19.64 8.14 -0.06
N HIS A 128 20.82 8.55 0.44
CA HIS A 128 22.09 8.27 -0.24
C HIS A 128 22.92 7.28 0.57
N PRO A 129 23.49 6.27 -0.09
CA PRO A 129 24.39 5.34 0.58
C PRO A 129 25.65 6.08 1.02
N VAL A 130 25.99 5.98 2.31
CA VAL A 130 27.24 6.52 2.83
C VAL A 130 28.37 5.52 2.55
N ALA A 131 28.12 4.24 2.78
CA ALA A 131 28.99 3.12 2.45
C ALA A 131 28.20 1.82 2.62
N PHE A 132 28.50 0.81 1.83
CA PHE A 132 28.00 -0.54 2.05
C PHE A 132 28.91 -1.27 3.04
N THR A 133 28.28 -1.89 4.03
CA THR A 133 28.98 -2.82 4.93
C THR A 133 29.23 -4.15 4.23
N ASP A 134 30.11 -5.00 4.79
CA ASP A 134 30.35 -6.35 4.27
C ASP A 134 29.07 -7.17 4.12
N LYS A 135 28.06 -6.91 4.94
CA LYS A 135 26.76 -7.60 4.88
C LYS A 135 25.98 -7.24 3.63
N GLU A 136 25.90 -5.97 3.32
CA GLU A 136 25.25 -5.45 2.12
C GLU A 136 26.02 -5.86 0.85
N GLN A 137 27.35 -5.81 0.88
CA GLN A 137 28.18 -6.26 -0.23
C GLN A 137 27.96 -7.74 -0.54
N ARG A 138 27.84 -8.63 0.47
CA ARG A 138 27.50 -10.03 0.30
C ARG A 138 26.14 -10.23 -0.37
N LEU A 139 25.13 -9.45 0.04
CA LEU A 139 23.81 -9.51 -0.57
C LEU A 139 23.87 -9.09 -2.04
N ILE A 140 24.54 -7.97 -2.34
CA ILE A 140 24.69 -7.46 -3.71
C ILE A 140 25.46 -8.48 -4.58
N GLN A 141 26.52 -9.09 -4.04
CA GLN A 141 27.25 -10.13 -4.77
C GLN A 141 26.35 -11.35 -5.03
N TYR A 142 25.57 -11.78 -4.03
CA TYR A 142 24.60 -12.86 -4.21
C TYR A 142 23.61 -12.54 -5.35
N LEU A 143 23.05 -11.32 -5.38
CA LEU A 143 22.09 -10.89 -6.40
C LEU A 143 22.70 -10.70 -7.80
N LYS A 144 24.03 -10.62 -7.93
CA LYS A 144 24.72 -10.69 -9.24
C LYS A 144 24.80 -12.10 -9.79
N ASP A 145 24.84 -13.09 -8.89
CA ASP A 145 24.95 -14.51 -9.25
C ASP A 145 23.58 -15.18 -9.34
N TYR A 146 22.53 -14.60 -8.73
CA TYR A 146 21.17 -15.13 -8.66
C TYR A 146 20.15 -14.00 -8.88
N ASP A 147 19.10 -14.29 -9.62
CA ASP A 147 18.14 -13.30 -10.11
C ASP A 147 17.38 -12.56 -8.98
N ASP A 148 17.04 -13.27 -7.91
CA ASP A 148 16.26 -12.71 -6.80
C ASP A 148 16.58 -13.34 -5.44
N VAL A 149 16.02 -12.71 -4.40
CA VAL A 149 16.12 -13.19 -3.03
C VAL A 149 14.86 -12.89 -2.23
N SER A 150 14.42 -13.84 -1.40
CA SER A 150 13.41 -13.59 -0.37
C SER A 150 14.06 -12.99 0.88
N VAL A 151 13.24 -12.38 1.78
CA VAL A 151 13.72 -11.88 3.09
C VAL A 151 14.46 -12.98 3.87
N SER A 152 13.94 -14.21 3.88
CA SER A 152 14.54 -15.33 4.62
C SER A 152 15.88 -15.75 4.01
N LYS A 153 16.01 -15.74 2.70
CA LYS A 153 17.28 -16.04 2.03
C LYS A 153 18.29 -14.90 2.23
N ALA A 154 17.86 -13.63 2.12
CA ALA A 154 18.69 -12.47 2.40
C ALA A 154 19.26 -12.49 3.84
N ALA A 155 18.45 -12.87 4.83
CA ALA A 155 18.89 -13.04 6.21
C ALA A 155 20.03 -14.06 6.35
N LYS A 156 19.93 -15.19 5.65
CA LYS A 156 20.99 -16.22 5.62
C LYS A 156 22.25 -15.72 4.92
N VAL A 157 22.11 -15.05 3.76
CA VAL A 157 23.23 -14.50 2.99
C VAL A 157 24.01 -13.47 3.80
N MET A 158 23.31 -12.54 4.44
CA MET A 158 23.90 -11.50 5.28
C MET A 158 24.30 -11.99 6.68
N GLN A 159 23.86 -13.19 7.10
CA GLN A 159 24.04 -13.72 8.46
C GLN A 159 23.48 -12.76 9.52
N LEU A 160 22.24 -12.31 9.32
CA LEU A 160 21.55 -11.35 10.18
C LEU A 160 20.20 -11.89 10.63
N HIS A 161 19.72 -11.37 11.77
CA HIS A 161 18.35 -11.60 12.21
C HIS A 161 17.37 -10.94 11.24
N ARG A 162 16.15 -11.54 11.15
CA ARG A 162 15.10 -11.09 10.23
C ARG A 162 14.78 -9.60 10.34
N SER A 163 14.71 -9.05 11.56
CA SER A 163 14.41 -7.63 11.77
C SER A 163 15.46 -6.71 11.12
N LYS A 164 16.75 -7.00 11.34
CA LYS A 164 17.85 -6.22 10.77
C LYS A 164 17.94 -6.38 9.25
N THR A 165 17.62 -7.58 8.75
CA THR A 165 17.51 -7.83 7.31
C THR A 165 16.43 -6.96 6.67
N ILE A 166 15.26 -6.84 7.30
CA ILE A 166 14.15 -6.00 6.83
C ILE A 166 14.57 -4.54 6.74
N GLU A 167 15.23 -4.01 7.78
CA GLU A 167 15.75 -2.63 7.79
C GLU A 167 16.73 -2.38 6.64
N ILE A 168 17.66 -3.31 6.40
CA ILE A 168 18.65 -3.19 5.32
C ILE A 168 17.98 -3.28 3.95
N LEU A 169 17.10 -4.27 3.73
CA LEU A 169 16.38 -4.39 2.47
C LEU A 169 15.53 -3.15 2.19
N ALA A 170 14.83 -2.62 3.20
CA ALA A 170 14.06 -1.39 3.06
C ALA A 170 14.94 -0.21 2.66
N ARG A 171 16.10 -0.05 3.29
CA ARG A 171 17.08 0.98 2.95
C ARG A 171 17.61 0.84 1.53
N LEU A 172 17.97 -0.37 1.11
CA LEU A 172 18.45 -0.63 -0.26
C LEU A 172 17.38 -0.37 -1.32
N VAL A 173 16.12 -0.69 -1.03
CA VAL A 173 14.97 -0.34 -1.90
C VAL A 173 14.81 1.18 -2.01
N ARG A 174 14.89 1.92 -0.88
CA ARG A 174 14.80 3.40 -0.88
C ARG A 174 15.95 4.07 -1.63
N TRP A 175 17.11 3.45 -1.65
CA TRP A 175 18.28 3.92 -2.38
C TRP A 175 18.28 3.49 -3.85
N GLU A 176 17.22 2.79 -4.28
CA GLU A 176 17.09 2.26 -5.65
C GLU A 176 18.25 1.33 -6.05
N VAL A 177 18.93 0.73 -5.05
CA VAL A 177 19.98 -0.27 -5.26
C VAL A 177 19.39 -1.62 -5.62
N ILE A 178 18.25 -1.95 -5.02
CA ILE A 178 17.46 -3.14 -5.33
C ILE A 178 16.00 -2.75 -5.56
N ASN A 179 15.33 -3.55 -6.38
CA ASN A 179 13.90 -3.47 -6.61
C ASN A 179 13.18 -4.63 -5.93
N TRP A 180 11.88 -4.51 -5.75
CA TRP A 180 11.04 -5.60 -5.29
C TRP A 180 9.99 -5.96 -6.33
N THR A 181 9.59 -7.22 -6.33
CA THR A 181 8.46 -7.75 -7.09
C THR A 181 7.56 -8.54 -6.15
N HIS A 182 6.31 -8.64 -6.49
CA HIS A 182 5.36 -9.46 -5.76
C HIS A 182 4.66 -10.43 -6.72
N ASP A 183 4.75 -11.70 -6.41
CA ASP A 183 3.99 -12.76 -7.05
C ASP A 183 3.00 -13.36 -6.05
N THR A 184 1.80 -13.70 -6.50
CA THR A 184 0.73 -14.22 -5.61
C THR A 184 1.05 -15.60 -5.03
N GLN A 185 1.91 -16.38 -5.68
CA GLN A 185 2.31 -17.73 -5.24
C GLN A 185 3.64 -17.69 -4.49
N GLU A 186 4.64 -16.95 -5.02
CA GLU A 186 5.99 -16.90 -4.47
C GLU A 186 6.21 -15.78 -3.46
N GLY A 187 5.29 -14.81 -3.41
CA GLY A 187 5.37 -13.66 -2.50
C GLY A 187 6.37 -12.60 -2.98
N PHE A 188 6.90 -11.83 -2.02
CA PHE A 188 7.83 -10.75 -2.31
C PHE A 188 9.24 -11.25 -2.55
N LYS A 189 9.85 -10.79 -3.64
CA LYS A 189 11.24 -11.02 -4.03
C LYS A 189 11.97 -9.69 -4.23
N TYR A 190 13.28 -9.70 -4.04
CA TYR A 190 14.16 -8.54 -4.18
C TYR A 190 15.27 -8.86 -5.18
N ARG A 191 15.54 -7.93 -6.10
CA ARG A 191 16.52 -8.07 -7.18
C ARG A 191 17.26 -6.77 -7.45
N LEU A 192 18.40 -6.84 -8.14
CA LEU A 192 19.14 -5.66 -8.63
C LEU A 192 18.36 -4.94 -9.73
#